data_345ddcdf28bb24c1058ae6dc200a0986
#
_entry.id   345ddcdf28bb24c1058ae6dc200a0986
#
_cell.length_a   1.000
_cell.length_b   1.000
_cell.length_c   1.000
_cell.angle_alpha   90.00
_cell.angle_beta   90.00
_cell.angle_gamma   90.00
#
_symmetry.space_group_name_H-M   'P 1'
#
loop_
_entity.id
_entity.type
_entity.pdbx_description
1 polymer ?
#
loop_
_entity_poly.entity_id
_entity_poly.type
_entity_poly.pdbx_seq_one_letter_code
_entity_poly.pdbx_strand_id
1 'polypeptide(L)'
;MLIPNVVRTWAPLGQTPIHRHRQGRRDKISVISGISLSPRHRLDLYYLLFYDNIGQEEVCYFLRELLRHLRGPLIVLLDNSSTHKGDLIEQLQQQHRRLHIEHFPSYAPELNPDEGVWAQAKQELANSCPKDVDELMEDILRSIGGIRSSPEKLRACILQSDLPSFLR
;
A
#
# COMPACT_ATOMS: atom_id res chain seq x y z
N MET A 1 3.76 2.93 -8.01
CA MET A 1 4.40 4.17 -8.52
C MET A 1 3.43 5.32 -8.28
N LEU A 2 3.72 6.18 -7.30
CA LEU A 2 2.92 7.38 -7.06
C LEU A 2 3.48 8.50 -7.94
N ILE A 3 2.86 8.71 -9.09
CA ILE A 3 3.07 9.92 -9.89
C ILE A 3 2.02 10.92 -9.40
N PRO A 4 2.37 12.19 -9.15
CA PRO A 4 1.37 13.21 -8.86
C PRO A 4 0.31 13.20 -9.95
N ASN A 5 -0.90 12.80 -9.61
CA ASN A 5 -2.00 12.76 -10.57
C ASN A 5 -2.69 14.12 -10.51
N VAL A 6 -2.75 14.80 -11.66
CA VAL A 6 -3.56 16.00 -11.78
C VAL A 6 -5.01 15.57 -11.91
N VAL A 7 -5.78 15.83 -10.89
CA VAL A 7 -7.22 15.53 -10.86
C VAL A 7 -7.99 16.84 -11.04
N ARG A 8 -9.14 16.78 -11.70
CA ARG A 8 -10.04 17.93 -11.81
C ARG A 8 -10.45 18.40 -10.43
N THR A 9 -10.32 19.69 -10.17
CA THR A 9 -10.72 20.33 -8.92
C THR A 9 -11.77 21.40 -9.17
N TRP A 10 -12.49 21.77 -8.14
CA TRP A 10 -13.46 22.84 -8.18
C TRP A 10 -12.75 24.18 -7.98
N ALA A 11 -13.17 25.19 -8.74
CA ALA A 11 -12.74 26.56 -8.57
C ALA A 11 -13.93 27.52 -8.75
N PRO A 12 -13.86 28.73 -8.20
CA PRO A 12 -14.86 29.76 -8.48
C PRO A 12 -15.00 30.02 -9.97
N LEU A 13 -16.20 30.37 -10.41
CA LEU A 13 -16.46 30.66 -11.82
C LEU A 13 -15.50 31.74 -12.34
N GLY A 14 -14.84 31.45 -13.47
CA GLY A 14 -13.86 32.37 -14.07
C GLY A 14 -12.44 32.31 -13.49
N GLN A 15 -12.18 31.45 -12.50
CA GLN A 15 -10.85 31.27 -11.91
C GLN A 15 -10.35 29.85 -12.20
N THR A 16 -9.62 29.69 -13.29
CA THR A 16 -9.00 28.41 -13.61
C THR A 16 -7.84 28.13 -12.63
N PRO A 17 -7.85 26.99 -11.90
CA PRO A 17 -6.75 26.64 -11.01
C PRO A 17 -5.47 26.45 -11.82
N ILE A 18 -4.39 27.13 -11.44
CA ILE A 18 -3.09 26.97 -12.07
C ILE A 18 -2.28 25.99 -11.21
N HIS A 19 -2.14 24.75 -11.69
CA HIS A 19 -1.22 23.79 -11.12
C HIS A 19 0.17 23.96 -11.72
N ARG A 20 1.14 24.33 -10.89
CA ARG A 20 2.53 24.42 -11.32
C ARG A 20 3.16 23.04 -11.28
N HIS A 21 3.38 22.43 -12.42
CA HIS A 21 4.20 21.22 -12.57
C HIS A 21 5.68 21.61 -12.65
N ARG A 22 6.48 21.04 -11.76
CA ARG A 22 7.93 21.10 -11.90
C ARG A 22 8.35 19.99 -12.87
N GLN A 23 8.82 20.34 -14.04
CA GLN A 23 9.60 19.46 -14.90
C GLN A 23 10.99 19.32 -14.27
N GLY A 24 11.21 18.27 -13.48
CA GLY A 24 12.47 17.97 -12.83
C GLY A 24 12.65 16.47 -12.70
N ARG A 25 13.80 16.07 -12.17
CA ARG A 25 14.18 14.68 -11.89
C ARG A 25 12.95 13.92 -11.35
N ARG A 26 12.63 12.78 -11.97
CA ARG A 26 11.52 11.92 -11.52
C ARG A 26 11.93 11.22 -10.23
N ASP A 27 11.81 11.96 -9.14
CA ASP A 27 11.99 11.41 -7.82
C ASP A 27 10.87 10.40 -7.58
N LYS A 28 11.26 9.20 -7.18
CA LYS A 28 10.35 8.06 -7.07
C LYS A 28 10.45 7.49 -5.67
N ILE A 29 9.30 7.32 -5.03
CA ILE A 29 9.19 6.55 -3.81
C ILE A 29 8.31 5.34 -4.11
N SER A 30 8.83 4.17 -3.78
CA SER A 30 8.07 2.91 -3.84
C SER A 30 7.58 2.58 -2.45
N VAL A 31 6.36 2.10 -2.35
CA VAL A 31 5.75 1.74 -1.07
C VAL A 31 5.22 0.32 -1.16
N ILE A 32 5.47 -0.47 -0.14
CA ILE A 32 4.83 -1.76 0.09
C ILE A 32 3.93 -1.62 1.32
N SER A 33 2.72 -2.13 1.24
CA SER A 33 1.77 -2.09 2.34
C SER A 33 0.97 -3.38 2.43
N GLY A 34 0.30 -3.56 3.56
CA GLY A 34 -0.60 -4.67 3.78
C GLY A 34 -1.53 -4.40 4.97
N ILE A 35 -2.82 -4.63 4.75
CA ILE A 35 -3.82 -4.58 5.81
C ILE A 35 -3.76 -5.89 6.58
N SER A 36 -3.64 -5.81 7.90
CA SER A 36 -3.72 -6.98 8.78
C SER A 36 -5.09 -7.07 9.45
N LEU A 37 -5.62 -8.29 9.50
CA LEU A 37 -6.82 -8.64 10.26
C LEU A 37 -6.45 -9.67 11.31
N SER A 38 -6.55 -9.30 12.58
CA SER A 38 -6.29 -10.23 13.67
C SER A 38 -7.49 -11.17 13.90
N PRO A 39 -7.29 -12.34 14.58
CA PRO A 39 -8.40 -13.23 14.96
C PRO A 39 -9.47 -12.56 15.84
N ARG A 40 -9.16 -11.40 16.41
CA ARG A 40 -10.11 -10.58 17.20
C ARG A 40 -10.72 -9.45 16.38
N HIS A 41 -10.67 -9.53 15.06
CA HIS A 41 -11.16 -8.53 14.10
C HIS A 41 -10.57 -7.11 14.30
N ARG A 42 -9.33 -7.03 14.80
CA ARG A 42 -8.59 -5.77 14.85
C ARG A 42 -7.86 -5.57 13.54
N LEU A 43 -8.04 -4.40 12.96
CA LEU A 43 -7.38 -3.97 11.74
C LEU A 43 -6.16 -3.11 12.07
N ASP A 44 -5.10 -3.28 11.30
CA ASP A 44 -3.96 -2.36 11.26
C ASP A 44 -3.40 -2.33 9.84
N LEU A 45 -2.61 -1.32 9.52
CA LEU A 45 -1.93 -1.14 8.25
C LEU A 45 -0.43 -1.11 8.50
N TYR A 46 0.30 -2.02 7.87
CA TYR A 46 1.76 -2.05 7.88
C TYR A 46 2.25 -1.56 6.54
N TYR A 47 3.31 -0.74 6.53
CA TYR A 47 3.89 -0.23 5.30
C TYR A 47 5.37 0.10 5.47
N LEU A 48 6.12 0.05 4.36
CA LEU A 48 7.51 0.49 4.24
C LEU A 48 7.66 1.31 2.96
N LEU A 49 8.56 2.27 3.01
CA LEU A 49 8.90 3.15 1.90
C LEU A 49 10.34 2.90 1.46
N PHE A 50 10.55 2.93 0.14
CA PHE A 50 11.86 2.73 -0.49
C PHE A 50 12.09 3.80 -1.55
N TYR A 51 13.31 4.29 -1.65
CA TYR A 51 13.71 5.22 -2.72
C TYR A 51 13.87 4.53 -4.07
N ASP A 52 14.08 3.21 -4.07
CA ASP A 52 14.26 2.38 -5.25
C ASP A 52 13.01 1.51 -5.56
N ASN A 53 13.14 0.70 -6.62
CA ASN A 53 12.11 -0.26 -6.96
C ASN A 53 12.02 -1.36 -5.89
N ILE A 54 10.81 -1.82 -5.64
CA ILE A 54 10.58 -2.98 -4.79
C ILE A 54 10.80 -4.24 -5.63
N GLY A 55 11.75 -5.06 -5.20
CA GLY A 55 12.02 -6.41 -5.70
C GLY A 55 11.67 -7.46 -4.64
N GLN A 56 12.13 -8.70 -4.88
CA GLN A 56 11.92 -9.80 -3.93
C GLN A 56 12.59 -9.56 -2.57
N GLU A 57 13.74 -8.87 -2.55
CA GLU A 57 14.49 -8.57 -1.33
C GLU A 57 13.68 -7.66 -0.39
N GLU A 58 13.10 -6.59 -0.93
CA GLU A 58 12.26 -5.65 -0.19
C GLU A 58 10.96 -6.31 0.29
N VAL A 59 10.37 -7.19 -0.52
CA VAL A 59 9.22 -8.00 -0.10
C VAL A 59 9.60 -8.92 1.05
N CYS A 60 10.74 -9.63 0.95
CA CYS A 60 11.25 -10.47 2.03
C CYS A 60 11.54 -9.67 3.30
N TYR A 61 12.09 -8.46 3.15
CA TYR A 61 12.34 -7.57 4.27
C TYR A 61 11.02 -7.19 4.96
N PHE A 62 10.02 -6.78 4.19
CA PHE A 62 8.68 -6.45 4.71
C PHE A 62 8.05 -7.62 5.45
N LEU A 63 8.10 -8.83 4.87
CA LEU A 63 7.57 -10.04 5.51
C LEU A 63 8.30 -10.38 6.82
N ARG A 64 9.62 -10.16 6.91
CA ARG A 64 10.37 -10.32 8.15
C ARG A 64 9.95 -9.30 9.21
N GLU A 65 9.71 -8.05 8.82
CA GLU A 65 9.19 -7.04 9.73
C GLU A 65 7.78 -7.41 10.23
N LEU A 66 6.89 -7.88 9.37
CA LEU A 66 5.60 -8.41 9.81
C LEU A 66 5.76 -9.56 10.80
N LEU A 67 6.68 -10.49 10.55
CA LEU A 67 6.98 -11.59 11.46
C LEU A 67 7.53 -11.13 12.81
N ARG A 68 8.21 -10.01 12.91
CA ARG A 68 8.69 -9.42 14.17
C ARG A 68 7.56 -8.77 14.98
N HIS A 69 6.65 -8.07 14.28
CA HIS A 69 5.59 -7.31 14.94
C HIS A 69 4.37 -8.18 15.26
N LEU A 70 4.03 -9.14 14.39
CA LEU A 70 2.88 -10.00 14.54
C LEU A 70 3.28 -11.31 15.20
N ARG A 71 2.58 -11.72 16.25
CA ARG A 71 2.78 -12.98 16.95
C ARG A 71 1.79 -14.04 16.47
N GLY A 72 2.20 -15.29 16.48
CA GLY A 72 1.36 -16.43 16.05
C GLY A 72 1.47 -16.74 14.57
N PRO A 73 0.62 -17.63 14.04
CA PRO A 73 0.56 -17.94 12.62
C PRO A 73 0.21 -16.67 11.80
N LEU A 74 0.89 -16.48 10.68
CA LEU A 74 0.69 -15.37 9.76
C LEU A 74 0.36 -15.93 8.40
N ILE A 75 -0.86 -15.65 7.91
CA ILE A 75 -1.28 -15.92 6.54
C ILE A 75 -1.19 -14.61 5.78
N VAL A 76 -0.42 -14.60 4.71
CA VAL A 76 -0.24 -13.43 3.86
C VAL A 76 -0.82 -13.73 2.50
N LEU A 77 -1.75 -12.89 2.06
CA LEU A 77 -2.31 -12.93 0.71
C LEU A 77 -1.55 -11.92 -0.15
N LEU A 78 -0.88 -12.39 -1.19
CA LEU A 78 -0.12 -11.56 -2.11
C LEU A 78 -0.78 -11.57 -3.50
N ASP A 79 -0.61 -10.49 -4.24
CA ASP A 79 -0.94 -10.50 -5.65
C ASP A 79 0.03 -11.39 -6.45
N ASN A 80 -0.29 -11.63 -7.70
CA ASN A 80 0.51 -12.49 -8.58
C ASN A 80 1.69 -11.76 -9.26
N SER A 81 2.16 -10.64 -8.71
CA SER A 81 3.34 -9.94 -9.22
C SER A 81 4.57 -10.86 -9.23
N SER A 82 5.46 -10.68 -10.20
CA SER A 82 6.73 -11.41 -10.27
C SER A 82 7.64 -11.13 -9.06
N THR A 83 7.48 -9.98 -8.41
CA THR A 83 8.23 -9.62 -7.19
C THR A 83 7.77 -10.41 -5.97
N HIS A 84 6.56 -10.98 -6.00
CA HIS A 84 5.96 -11.78 -4.92
C HIS A 84 6.20 -13.28 -5.08
N LYS A 85 6.99 -13.69 -6.07
CA LYS A 85 7.28 -15.09 -6.40
C LYS A 85 8.78 -15.27 -6.58
N GLY A 86 9.26 -16.48 -6.31
CA GLY A 86 10.63 -16.89 -6.56
C GLY A 86 11.35 -17.39 -5.31
N ASP A 87 12.58 -17.82 -5.53
CA ASP A 87 13.36 -18.58 -4.56
C ASP A 87 13.53 -17.89 -3.21
N LEU A 88 13.69 -16.57 -3.18
CA LEU A 88 13.86 -15.84 -1.92
C LEU A 88 12.60 -15.88 -1.04
N ILE A 89 11.43 -15.78 -1.66
CA ILE A 89 10.14 -15.84 -0.97
C ILE A 89 9.89 -17.27 -0.45
N GLU A 90 10.15 -18.27 -1.28
CA GLU A 90 10.01 -19.67 -0.92
C GLU A 90 10.96 -20.07 0.21
N GLN A 91 12.23 -19.65 0.15
CA GLN A 91 13.20 -19.86 1.22
C GLN A 91 12.75 -19.19 2.52
N LEU A 92 12.23 -17.98 2.47
CA LEU A 92 11.73 -17.30 3.65
C LEU A 92 10.57 -18.08 4.29
N GLN A 93 9.63 -18.57 3.46
CA GLN A 93 8.50 -19.37 3.94
C GLN A 93 8.98 -20.69 4.58
N GLN A 94 9.96 -21.37 3.98
CA GLN A 94 10.54 -22.59 4.53
C GLN A 94 11.25 -22.36 5.88
N GLN A 95 11.93 -21.22 6.04
CA GLN A 95 12.63 -20.84 7.27
C GLN A 95 11.67 -20.47 8.40
N HIS A 96 10.47 -20.02 8.09
CA HIS A 96 9.50 -19.52 9.07
C HIS A 96 8.20 -20.31 9.06
N ARG A 97 8.12 -21.40 9.84
CA ARG A 97 6.96 -22.32 9.90
C ARG A 97 5.62 -21.64 10.18
N ARG A 98 5.61 -20.45 10.76
CA ARG A 98 4.40 -19.69 11.05
C ARG A 98 3.96 -18.74 9.92
N LEU A 99 4.78 -18.62 8.85
CA LEU A 99 4.46 -17.85 7.66
C LEU A 99 3.81 -18.76 6.62
N HIS A 100 2.59 -18.42 6.21
CA HIS A 100 1.88 -19.05 5.11
C HIS A 100 1.59 -18.00 4.07
N ILE A 101 2.03 -18.22 2.84
CA ILE A 101 1.83 -17.31 1.73
C ILE A 101 0.86 -17.96 0.77
N GLU A 102 -0.19 -17.24 0.46
CA GLU A 102 -1.20 -17.58 -0.55
C GLU A 102 -1.26 -16.45 -1.57
N HIS A 103 -1.69 -16.74 -2.79
CA HIS A 103 -1.79 -15.74 -3.83
C HIS A 103 -3.23 -15.54 -4.25
N PHE A 104 -3.59 -14.27 -4.49
CA PHE A 104 -4.85 -13.94 -5.15
C PHE A 104 -4.88 -14.55 -6.57
N PRO A 105 -6.06 -14.80 -7.11
CA PRO A 105 -6.19 -15.12 -8.53
C PRO A 105 -5.52 -14.03 -9.40
N SER A 106 -4.99 -14.43 -10.54
CA SER A 106 -4.42 -13.47 -11.48
C SER A 106 -5.49 -12.51 -11.99
N TYR A 107 -5.13 -11.25 -12.15
CA TYR A 107 -6.03 -10.19 -12.63
C TYR A 107 -7.30 -9.97 -11.78
N ALA A 108 -7.20 -10.15 -10.48
CA ALA A 108 -8.30 -9.94 -9.53
C ALA A 108 -7.97 -8.86 -8.47
N PRO A 109 -7.71 -7.59 -8.89
CA PRO A 109 -7.40 -6.50 -7.96
C PRO A 109 -8.57 -6.19 -7.01
N GLU A 110 -9.81 -6.50 -7.43
CA GLU A 110 -11.01 -6.35 -6.61
C GLU A 110 -11.00 -7.20 -5.34
N LEU A 111 -10.22 -8.28 -5.31
CA LEU A 111 -10.03 -9.10 -4.13
C LEU A 111 -9.01 -8.51 -3.15
N ASN A 112 -8.16 -7.57 -3.61
CA ASN A 112 -7.11 -7.01 -2.79
C ASN A 112 -7.56 -5.73 -2.08
N PRO A 113 -7.86 -5.74 -0.76
CA PRO A 113 -8.32 -4.55 -0.06
C PRO A 113 -7.26 -3.45 0.03
N ASP A 114 -5.98 -3.77 -0.17
CA ASP A 114 -4.88 -2.80 -0.18
C ASP A 114 -4.99 -1.83 -1.37
N GLU A 115 -5.65 -2.23 -2.46
CA GLU A 115 -5.98 -1.31 -3.57
C GLU A 115 -6.87 -0.15 -3.10
N GLY A 116 -7.75 -0.38 -2.12
CA GLY A 116 -8.53 0.68 -1.49
C GLY A 116 -7.67 1.69 -0.72
N VAL A 117 -6.60 1.23 -0.06
CA VAL A 117 -5.60 2.11 0.59
C VAL A 117 -4.90 2.97 -0.45
N TRP A 118 -4.46 2.36 -1.56
CA TRP A 118 -3.81 3.06 -2.64
C TRP A 118 -4.71 4.07 -3.35
N ALA A 119 -5.98 3.73 -3.54
CA ALA A 119 -6.96 4.65 -4.12
C ALA A 119 -7.14 5.89 -3.24
N GLN A 120 -7.30 5.71 -1.93
CA GLN A 120 -7.41 6.83 -0.97
C GLN A 120 -6.11 7.65 -0.94
N ALA A 121 -4.95 7.02 -0.80
CA ALA A 121 -3.66 7.72 -0.77
C ALA A 121 -3.42 8.53 -2.06
N LYS A 122 -3.69 7.96 -3.23
CA LYS A 122 -3.59 8.66 -4.52
C LYS A 122 -4.55 9.85 -4.59
N GLN A 123 -5.75 9.73 -4.04
CA GLN A 123 -6.72 10.82 -4.01
C GLN A 123 -6.27 11.97 -3.10
N GLU A 124 -5.73 11.64 -1.91
CA GLU A 124 -5.21 12.65 -0.98
C GLU A 124 -3.95 13.34 -1.51
N LEU A 125 -3.10 12.61 -2.23
CA LEU A 125 -1.90 13.14 -2.90
C LEU A 125 -2.21 13.79 -4.26
N ALA A 126 -3.44 13.69 -4.73
CA ALA A 126 -3.83 14.33 -5.99
C ALA A 126 -3.67 15.84 -5.88
N ASN A 127 -3.07 16.44 -6.92
CA ASN A 127 -2.75 17.86 -6.97
C ASN A 127 -1.70 18.34 -5.92
N SER A 128 -1.08 17.44 -5.16
CA SER A 128 0.12 17.82 -4.39
C SER A 128 1.26 18.15 -5.36
N CYS A 129 2.09 19.10 -4.97
CA CYS A 129 3.22 19.56 -5.80
C CYS A 129 4.47 19.62 -4.90
N PRO A 130 4.97 18.45 -4.44
CA PRO A 130 6.12 18.39 -3.56
C PRO A 130 7.35 18.99 -4.23
N LYS A 131 8.14 19.76 -3.49
CA LYS A 131 9.33 20.47 -3.99
C LYS A 131 10.48 19.52 -4.24
N ASP A 132 10.56 18.45 -3.45
CA ASP A 132 11.61 17.43 -3.48
C ASP A 132 11.08 16.07 -3.01
N VAL A 133 11.98 15.09 -2.94
CA VAL A 133 11.66 13.72 -2.50
C VAL A 133 11.28 13.68 -1.03
N ASP A 134 11.86 14.54 -0.21
CA ASP A 134 11.61 14.55 1.23
C ASP A 134 10.18 15.05 1.51
N GLU A 135 9.76 16.13 0.83
CA GLU A 135 8.38 16.61 0.92
C GLU A 135 7.38 15.57 0.38
N LEU A 136 7.73 14.88 -0.72
CA LEU A 136 6.92 13.76 -1.22
C LEU A 136 6.81 12.62 -0.20
N MET A 137 7.92 12.29 0.46
CA MET A 137 7.95 11.27 1.52
C MET A 137 7.02 11.66 2.68
N GLU A 138 7.11 12.92 3.13
CA GLU A 138 6.26 13.42 4.21
C GLU A 138 4.77 13.40 3.83
N ASP A 139 4.43 13.78 2.60
CA ASP A 139 3.05 13.73 2.11
C ASP A 139 2.51 12.30 2.08
N ILE A 140 3.32 11.35 1.60
CA ILE A 140 2.96 9.92 1.59
C ILE A 140 2.77 9.41 3.03
N LEU A 141 3.70 9.70 3.93
CA LEU A 141 3.62 9.28 5.33
C LEU A 141 2.39 9.86 6.02
N ARG A 142 2.06 11.11 5.75
CA ARG A 142 0.87 11.78 6.30
C ARG A 142 -0.41 11.10 5.79
N SER A 143 -0.51 10.85 4.50
CA SER A 143 -1.67 10.21 3.89
C SER A 143 -1.87 8.79 4.41
N ILE A 144 -0.84 7.93 4.30
CA ILE A 144 -0.93 6.53 4.75
C ILE A 144 -1.11 6.45 6.27
N GLY A 145 -0.44 7.32 7.04
CA GLY A 145 -0.61 7.43 8.47
C GLY A 145 -2.03 7.83 8.88
N GLY A 146 -2.66 8.74 8.11
CA GLY A 146 -4.05 9.13 8.28
C GLY A 146 -5.03 7.99 8.00
N ILE A 147 -4.76 7.17 7.00
CA ILE A 147 -5.55 5.96 6.71
C ILE A 147 -5.38 4.93 7.83
N ARG A 148 -4.14 4.67 8.24
CA ARG A 148 -3.82 3.74 9.34
C ARG A 148 -4.51 4.12 10.65
N SER A 149 -4.59 5.41 10.95
CA SER A 149 -5.18 5.92 12.19
C SER A 149 -6.71 5.87 12.21
N SER A 150 -7.35 5.53 11.08
CA SER A 150 -8.81 5.46 10.94
C SER A 150 -9.27 4.02 10.70
N PRO A 151 -9.75 3.33 11.74
CA PRO A 151 -10.32 2.00 11.60
C PRO A 151 -11.48 1.95 10.59
N GLU A 152 -12.22 3.05 10.46
CA GLU A 152 -13.34 3.17 9.51
C GLU A 152 -12.84 3.14 8.06
N LYS A 153 -11.75 3.86 7.76
CA LYS A 153 -11.12 3.86 6.43
C LYS A 153 -10.60 2.46 6.07
N LEU A 154 -9.88 1.81 7.00
CA LEU A 154 -9.38 0.44 6.80
C LEU A 154 -10.51 -0.56 6.62
N ARG A 155 -11.55 -0.44 7.43
CA ARG A 155 -12.75 -1.29 7.29
C ARG A 155 -13.44 -1.08 5.95
N ALA A 156 -13.54 0.16 5.49
CA ALA A 156 -14.12 0.46 4.19
C ALA A 156 -13.34 -0.21 3.05
N CYS A 157 -11.99 -0.23 3.10
CA CYS A 157 -11.18 -0.93 2.11
C CYS A 157 -11.50 -2.43 2.04
N ILE A 158 -11.66 -3.09 3.20
CA ILE A 158 -12.03 -4.51 3.26
C ILE A 158 -13.46 -4.73 2.76
N LEU A 159 -14.41 -3.89 3.16
CA LEU A 159 -15.82 -4.03 2.76
C LEU A 159 -16.06 -3.75 1.27
N GLN A 160 -15.23 -2.91 0.67
CA GLN A 160 -15.27 -2.60 -0.76
C GLN A 160 -14.61 -3.66 -1.63
N SER A 161 -13.75 -4.49 -1.04
CA SER A 161 -13.15 -5.61 -1.75
C SER A 161 -14.15 -6.77 -1.89
N ASP A 162 -13.95 -7.61 -2.91
CA ASP A 162 -14.76 -8.82 -3.13
C ASP A 162 -14.26 -10.04 -2.33
N LEU A 163 -13.58 -9.78 -1.22
CA LEU A 163 -13.15 -10.83 -0.29
C LEU A 163 -14.37 -11.62 0.24
N PRO A 164 -14.18 -12.92 0.56
CA PRO A 164 -15.21 -13.72 1.22
C PRO A 164 -15.74 -13.06 2.50
N SER A 165 -17.03 -13.22 2.78
CA SER A 165 -17.70 -12.53 3.89
C SER A 165 -17.11 -12.82 5.29
N PHE A 166 -16.46 -13.97 5.47
CA PHE A 166 -15.79 -14.33 6.72
C PHE A 166 -14.47 -13.54 6.97
N LEU A 167 -13.97 -12.83 5.96
CA LEU A 167 -12.81 -11.94 6.05
C LEU A 167 -13.20 -10.45 6.12
N ARG A 168 -14.48 -10.12 6.03
CA ARG A 168 -14.98 -8.74 6.02
C ARG A 168 -15.36 -8.21 7.39
#